data_4c70c1d7cd1d90a7108d60de7856735b
#
_entry.id   4c70c1d7cd1d90a7108d60de7856735b
#
_cell.length_a   1.000
_cell.length_b   1.000
_cell.length_c   1.000
_cell.angle_alpha   90.00
_cell.angle_beta   90.00
_cell.angle_gamma   90.00
#
_symmetry.space_group_name_H-M   'P 1'
#
loop_
_entity.id
_entity.type
_entity.pdbx_description
1 polymer ?
#
loop_
_entity_poly.entity_id
_entity_poly.type
_entity_poly.pdbx_seq_one_letter_code
_entity_poly.pdbx_strand_id
1 'polypeptide(L)'
;FNQIESVKKHIKKHKDIAAIIIEPIPGNMGVVIPDKAFIEELNQLAKENGILIIADEVMTGFRSKFGGAQELIGLHADITCLGKVIGGGFPVGAYGARNEIMEMVAPLGPVYQAGTLSGNPVAMAAGIATLKELKKQDPYSKFETVGKKLEQGLLEASEKYNVPIQVNRFGSMFNPFFSEQPVKDFSSALKSNTDQFRVFFWELVSQGLFIPPSQFESWFLCSSLSKSEVKKALRAIDLAVKKVAEQQ
;
A
#
# COMPACT_ATOMS: atom_id res chain seq x y z
N PHE A 1 -13.12 5.14 1.82
CA PHE A 1 -12.10 4.82 2.82
C PHE A 1 -12.10 5.90 3.89
N ASN A 2 -11.90 5.53 5.16
CA ASN A 2 -11.99 6.41 6.33
C ASN A 2 -13.33 7.16 6.51
N GLN A 3 -14.40 6.70 5.88
CA GLN A 3 -15.73 7.32 5.95
C GLN A 3 -16.78 6.27 6.33
N ILE A 4 -16.84 5.92 7.60
CA ILE A 4 -17.68 4.84 8.10
C ILE A 4 -19.18 5.09 7.85
N GLU A 5 -19.62 6.35 7.88
CA GLU A 5 -21.01 6.69 7.60
C GLU A 5 -21.45 6.33 6.17
N SER A 6 -20.51 6.36 5.21
CA SER A 6 -20.75 5.86 3.87
C SER A 6 -21.02 4.35 3.86
N VAL A 7 -20.24 3.58 4.63
CA VAL A 7 -20.44 2.12 4.80
C VAL A 7 -21.80 1.82 5.42
N LYS A 8 -22.15 2.49 6.54
CA LYS A 8 -23.44 2.38 7.20
C LYS A 8 -24.60 2.65 6.26
N LYS A 9 -24.49 3.72 5.45
CA LYS A 9 -25.50 4.08 4.46
C LYS A 9 -25.71 2.97 3.42
N HIS A 10 -24.62 2.36 2.92
CA HIS A 10 -24.71 1.28 1.94
C HIS A 10 -25.34 0.01 2.56
N ILE A 11 -24.92 -0.39 3.75
CA ILE A 11 -25.48 -1.54 4.47
C ILE A 11 -26.97 -1.34 4.77
N LYS A 12 -27.38 -0.11 5.15
CA LYS A 12 -28.79 0.21 5.38
C LYS A 12 -29.62 0.11 4.10
N LYS A 13 -29.06 0.57 2.96
CA LYS A 13 -29.75 0.63 1.67
C LYS A 13 -29.85 -0.73 0.99
N HIS A 14 -28.82 -1.57 1.11
CA HIS A 14 -28.71 -2.86 0.43
C HIS A 14 -28.66 -3.98 1.47
N LYS A 15 -29.58 -4.95 1.34
CA LYS A 15 -29.73 -6.05 2.31
C LYS A 15 -29.08 -7.37 1.85
N ASP A 16 -28.52 -7.36 0.66
CA ASP A 16 -27.92 -8.49 -0.04
C ASP A 16 -26.39 -8.37 -0.21
N ILE A 17 -25.75 -7.53 0.61
CA ILE A 17 -24.29 -7.38 0.59
C ILE A 17 -23.65 -8.65 1.15
N ALA A 18 -22.91 -9.35 0.31
CA ALA A 18 -22.20 -10.59 0.70
C ALA A 18 -20.85 -10.28 1.36
N ALA A 19 -20.11 -9.28 0.84
CA ALA A 19 -18.77 -8.96 1.31
C ALA A 19 -18.40 -7.49 1.10
N ILE A 20 -17.42 -7.04 1.89
CA ILE A 20 -16.70 -5.77 1.71
C ILE A 20 -15.26 -6.12 1.34
N ILE A 21 -14.79 -5.65 0.18
CA ILE A 21 -13.38 -5.75 -0.20
C ILE A 21 -12.67 -4.43 0.12
N ILE A 22 -11.49 -4.52 0.73
CA ILE A 22 -10.73 -3.36 1.17
C ILE A 22 -9.23 -3.62 1.11
N GLU A 23 -8.46 -2.69 0.56
CA GLU A 23 -7.02 -2.65 0.77
C GLU A 23 -6.75 -2.22 2.22
N PRO A 24 -6.01 -2.99 3.05
CA PRO A 24 -5.68 -2.59 4.42
C PRO A 24 -5.00 -1.22 4.49
N ILE A 25 -4.06 -0.98 3.60
CA ILE A 25 -3.45 0.33 3.31
C ILE A 25 -3.57 0.56 1.82
N PRO A 26 -4.51 1.39 1.37
CA PRO A 26 -4.63 1.72 -0.05
C PRO A 26 -3.32 2.25 -0.63
N GLY A 27 -2.95 1.70 -1.78
CA GLY A 27 -1.72 2.06 -2.49
C GLY A 27 -1.96 2.61 -3.89
N ASN A 28 -3.22 2.63 -4.36
CA ASN A 28 -3.61 3.12 -5.68
C ASN A 28 -4.23 4.53 -5.66
N MET A 29 -4.22 5.18 -4.52
CA MET A 29 -4.53 6.61 -4.36
C MET A 29 -3.42 7.34 -3.58
N GLY A 30 -2.19 6.84 -3.71
CA GLY A 30 -1.09 7.05 -2.79
C GLY A 30 -1.28 6.20 -1.51
N VAL A 31 -0.33 6.29 -0.59
CA VAL A 31 -0.46 5.58 0.69
C VAL A 31 -1.45 6.32 1.58
N VAL A 32 -2.55 5.68 1.94
CA VAL A 32 -3.55 6.25 2.87
C VAL A 32 -3.67 5.37 4.09
N ILE A 33 -3.44 5.96 5.27
CA ILE A 33 -3.48 5.23 6.53
C ILE A 33 -4.93 5.18 7.04
N PRO A 34 -5.45 4.00 7.40
CA PRO A 34 -6.78 3.92 7.98
C PRO A 34 -6.82 4.52 9.39
N ASP A 35 -7.88 5.25 9.70
CA ASP A 35 -8.17 5.64 11.05
C ASP A 35 -8.55 4.39 11.86
N LYS A 36 -8.01 4.29 13.08
CA LYS A 36 -8.27 3.13 13.95
C LYS A 36 -9.76 2.90 14.19
N ALA A 37 -10.50 3.97 14.46
CA ALA A 37 -11.95 3.91 14.65
C ALA A 37 -12.69 3.40 13.39
N PHE A 38 -12.22 3.78 12.20
CA PHE A 38 -12.81 3.27 10.95
C PHE A 38 -12.68 1.75 10.84
N ILE A 39 -11.52 1.19 11.16
CA ILE A 39 -11.29 -0.27 11.11
C ILE A 39 -12.09 -1.01 12.19
N GLU A 40 -12.12 -0.46 13.41
CA GLU A 40 -12.88 -1.06 14.52
C GLU A 40 -14.38 -1.11 14.22
N GLU A 41 -14.95 0.00 13.74
CA GLU A 41 -16.36 0.06 13.36
C GLU A 41 -16.66 -0.79 12.10
N LEU A 42 -15.75 -0.87 11.13
CA LEU A 42 -15.88 -1.73 9.95
C LEU A 42 -15.99 -3.20 10.34
N ASN A 43 -15.09 -3.67 11.21
CA ASN A 43 -15.12 -5.05 11.73
C ASN A 43 -16.45 -5.34 12.44
N GLN A 44 -16.90 -4.41 13.29
CA GLN A 44 -18.16 -4.57 14.02
C GLN A 44 -19.37 -4.62 13.09
N LEU A 45 -19.48 -3.67 12.15
CA LEU A 45 -20.59 -3.62 11.19
C LEU A 45 -20.64 -4.85 10.30
N ALA A 46 -19.50 -5.34 9.82
CA ALA A 46 -19.44 -6.55 9.01
C ALA A 46 -19.96 -7.76 9.81
N LYS A 47 -19.49 -7.93 11.05
CA LYS A 47 -19.90 -9.01 11.94
C LYS A 47 -21.40 -8.97 12.27
N GLU A 48 -21.92 -7.79 12.62
CA GLU A 48 -23.34 -7.60 12.99
C GLU A 48 -24.31 -7.86 11.83
N ASN A 49 -23.87 -7.66 10.61
CA ASN A 49 -24.69 -7.83 9.41
C ASN A 49 -24.40 -9.13 8.64
N GLY A 50 -23.51 -10.00 9.14
CA GLY A 50 -23.14 -11.26 8.46
C GLY A 50 -22.41 -11.03 7.13
N ILE A 51 -21.71 -9.90 6.99
CA ILE A 51 -20.98 -9.52 5.78
C ILE A 51 -19.52 -9.96 5.94
N LEU A 52 -18.96 -10.61 4.92
CA LEU A 52 -17.55 -11.01 4.93
C LEU A 52 -16.63 -9.82 4.65
N ILE A 53 -15.45 -9.84 5.26
CA ILE A 53 -14.38 -8.90 4.92
C ILE A 53 -13.33 -9.60 4.06
N ILE A 54 -13.04 -9.02 2.89
CA ILE A 54 -11.97 -9.44 1.98
C ILE A 54 -10.84 -8.44 2.09
N ALA A 55 -9.70 -8.84 2.66
CA ALA A 55 -8.50 -8.02 2.66
C ALA A 55 -7.76 -8.18 1.33
N ASP A 56 -7.69 -7.09 0.56
CA ASP A 56 -6.83 -7.01 -0.62
C ASP A 56 -5.40 -6.65 -0.20
N GLU A 57 -4.63 -7.68 0.11
CA GLU A 57 -3.19 -7.58 0.44
C GLU A 57 -2.30 -7.73 -0.81
N VAL A 58 -2.84 -7.62 -1.99
CA VAL A 58 -2.06 -7.72 -3.24
C VAL A 58 -0.93 -6.69 -3.28
N MET A 59 -1.17 -5.49 -2.73
CA MET A 59 -0.14 -4.44 -2.61
C MET A 59 0.64 -4.56 -1.30
N THR A 60 -0.03 -4.76 -0.18
CA THR A 60 0.51 -4.68 1.18
C THR A 60 1.14 -5.97 1.68
N GLY A 61 0.75 -7.11 1.12
CA GLY A 61 1.27 -8.42 1.50
C GLY A 61 2.79 -8.49 1.48
N PHE A 62 3.38 -8.86 2.61
CA PHE A 62 4.83 -8.97 2.82
C PHE A 62 5.64 -7.66 2.66
N ARG A 63 5.00 -6.49 2.60
CA ARG A 63 5.69 -5.19 2.48
C ARG A 63 5.90 -4.49 3.81
N SER A 64 4.95 -4.60 4.72
CA SER A 64 5.03 -3.90 6.02
C SER A 64 5.42 -4.83 7.17
N LYS A 65 5.11 -6.11 7.02
CA LYS A 65 5.41 -7.19 7.94
C LYS A 65 5.47 -8.50 7.13
N PHE A 66 6.12 -9.52 7.66
CA PHE A 66 5.99 -10.88 7.12
C PHE A 66 4.55 -11.38 7.35
N GLY A 67 3.78 -11.46 6.28
CA GLY A 67 2.34 -11.74 6.28
C GLY A 67 1.57 -10.63 5.55
N GLY A 68 1.38 -9.49 6.17
CA GLY A 68 0.62 -8.39 5.55
C GLY A 68 0.34 -7.25 6.52
N ALA A 69 -0.54 -6.33 6.11
CA ALA A 69 -0.89 -5.14 6.88
C ALA A 69 -2.11 -5.34 7.78
N GLN A 70 -3.02 -6.26 7.43
CA GLN A 70 -4.30 -6.45 8.14
C GLN A 70 -4.12 -6.65 9.65
N GLU A 71 -3.16 -7.46 10.07
CA GLU A 71 -2.87 -7.69 11.49
C GLU A 71 -2.37 -6.42 12.19
N LEU A 72 -1.56 -5.60 11.51
CA LEU A 72 -0.98 -4.38 12.08
C LEU A 72 -2.02 -3.28 12.32
N ILE A 73 -3.11 -3.27 11.54
CA ILE A 73 -4.19 -2.29 11.68
C ILE A 73 -5.42 -2.85 12.41
N GLY A 74 -5.42 -4.12 12.79
CA GLY A 74 -6.55 -4.77 13.46
C GLY A 74 -7.75 -5.06 12.54
N LEU A 75 -7.53 -5.25 11.25
CA LEU A 75 -8.57 -5.68 10.31
C LEU A 75 -8.78 -7.20 10.42
N HIS A 76 -10.01 -7.61 10.70
CA HIS A 76 -10.39 -9.02 10.84
C HIS A 76 -10.96 -9.55 9.52
N ALA A 77 -10.08 -9.92 8.58
CA ALA A 77 -10.51 -10.43 7.29
C ALA A 77 -10.95 -11.90 7.34
N ASP A 78 -12.02 -12.22 6.62
CA ASP A 78 -12.49 -13.58 6.37
C ASP A 78 -11.75 -14.21 5.19
N ILE A 79 -11.41 -13.40 4.19
CA ILE A 79 -10.67 -13.79 2.98
C ILE A 79 -9.48 -12.83 2.81
N THR A 80 -8.32 -13.38 2.50
CA THR A 80 -7.12 -12.59 2.18
C THR A 80 -6.69 -12.87 0.76
N CYS A 81 -6.53 -11.80 -0.05
CA CYS A 81 -5.99 -11.87 -1.40
C CYS A 81 -4.53 -11.43 -1.40
N LEU A 82 -3.66 -12.17 -2.08
CA LEU A 82 -2.23 -11.92 -2.19
C LEU A 82 -1.77 -11.93 -3.65
N GLY A 83 -0.72 -11.20 -3.95
CA GLY A 83 -0.11 -11.12 -5.28
C GLY A 83 1.27 -10.48 -5.21
N LYS A 84 1.74 -9.95 -6.32
CA LYS A 84 2.99 -9.16 -6.41
C LYS A 84 4.19 -9.83 -5.71
N VAL A 85 4.49 -9.45 -4.46
CA VAL A 85 5.66 -9.95 -3.69
C VAL A 85 5.71 -11.47 -3.65
N ILE A 86 4.56 -12.14 -3.47
CA ILE A 86 4.50 -13.61 -3.39
C ILE A 86 4.93 -14.33 -4.68
N GLY A 87 5.00 -13.59 -5.79
CA GLY A 87 5.47 -14.12 -7.08
C GLY A 87 6.96 -14.01 -7.31
N GLY A 88 7.68 -13.25 -6.48
CA GLY A 88 9.12 -13.06 -6.68
C GLY A 88 9.49 -12.47 -8.03
N GLY A 89 8.64 -11.60 -8.60
CA GLY A 89 8.78 -10.99 -9.93
C GLY A 89 7.98 -11.69 -11.02
N PHE A 90 7.39 -12.85 -10.74
CA PHE A 90 6.54 -13.59 -11.69
C PHE A 90 5.05 -13.39 -11.40
N PRO A 91 4.17 -13.55 -12.43
CA PRO A 91 2.74 -13.38 -12.26
C PRO A 91 2.16 -14.51 -11.40
N VAL A 92 1.61 -14.14 -10.25
CA VAL A 92 0.94 -15.04 -9.33
C VAL A 92 -0.14 -14.29 -8.55
N GLY A 93 -1.23 -14.95 -8.28
CA GLY A 93 -2.26 -14.54 -7.35
C GLY A 93 -2.61 -15.69 -6.43
N ALA A 94 -2.97 -15.38 -5.20
CA ALA A 94 -3.47 -16.34 -4.24
C ALA A 94 -4.59 -15.71 -3.43
N TYR A 95 -5.49 -16.53 -2.95
CA TYR A 95 -6.46 -16.16 -1.93
C TYR A 95 -6.59 -17.29 -0.92
N GLY A 96 -6.92 -16.95 0.29
CA GLY A 96 -7.09 -17.91 1.37
C GLY A 96 -8.12 -17.42 2.37
N ALA A 97 -8.79 -18.37 2.99
CA ALA A 97 -9.81 -18.14 3.99
C ALA A 97 -9.87 -19.32 4.97
N ARG A 98 -10.79 -19.28 5.95
CA ARG A 98 -11.09 -20.45 6.77
C ARG A 98 -11.68 -21.58 5.92
N ASN A 99 -11.61 -22.81 6.42
CA ASN A 99 -11.97 -24.02 5.67
C ASN A 99 -13.38 -23.97 5.08
N GLU A 100 -14.37 -23.52 5.84
CA GLU A 100 -15.77 -23.48 5.39
C GLU A 100 -15.97 -22.63 4.14
N ILE A 101 -15.14 -21.59 3.94
CA ILE A 101 -15.16 -20.76 2.74
C ILE A 101 -14.37 -21.44 1.62
N MET A 102 -13.19 -22.00 1.93
CA MET A 102 -12.33 -22.60 0.91
C MET A 102 -12.90 -23.92 0.36
N GLU A 103 -13.66 -24.68 1.14
CA GLU A 103 -14.35 -25.90 0.69
C GLU A 103 -15.46 -25.63 -0.34
N MET A 104 -15.91 -24.37 -0.46
CA MET A 104 -16.82 -23.97 -1.54
C MET A 104 -16.15 -23.95 -2.93
N VAL A 105 -14.82 -23.94 -2.99
CA VAL A 105 -14.07 -23.94 -4.26
C VAL A 105 -13.95 -25.36 -4.80
N ALA A 106 -14.12 -25.48 -6.11
CA ALA A 106 -13.98 -26.77 -6.81
C ALA A 106 -12.58 -27.39 -6.57
N PRO A 107 -12.47 -28.73 -6.44
CA PRO A 107 -13.50 -29.74 -6.70
C PRO A 107 -14.42 -30.05 -5.50
N LEU A 108 -14.17 -29.46 -4.32
CA LEU A 108 -14.96 -29.75 -3.11
C LEU A 108 -16.33 -29.06 -3.15
N GLY A 109 -16.40 -27.86 -3.70
CA GLY A 109 -17.62 -27.07 -3.77
C GLY A 109 -17.98 -26.61 -5.19
N PRO A 110 -19.07 -25.84 -5.32
CA PRO A 110 -19.63 -25.45 -6.61
C PRO A 110 -18.90 -24.26 -7.27
N VAL A 111 -18.01 -23.56 -6.55
CA VAL A 111 -17.34 -22.37 -7.07
C VAL A 111 -16.18 -22.76 -7.96
N TYR A 112 -16.35 -22.59 -9.27
CA TYR A 112 -15.31 -22.89 -10.23
C TYR A 112 -14.19 -21.85 -10.17
N GLN A 113 -12.94 -22.32 -10.14
CA GLN A 113 -11.74 -21.49 -10.23
C GLN A 113 -10.72 -22.20 -11.14
N ALA A 114 -10.22 -21.49 -12.13
CA ALA A 114 -9.16 -21.98 -13.02
C ALA A 114 -8.32 -20.80 -13.55
N GLY A 115 -7.09 -21.10 -13.92
CA GLY A 115 -6.19 -20.16 -14.59
C GLY A 115 -5.06 -20.91 -15.25
N THR A 116 -4.79 -20.64 -16.52
CA THR A 116 -3.78 -21.34 -17.32
C THR A 116 -2.39 -21.31 -16.64
N LEU A 117 -2.04 -20.20 -15.99
CA LEU A 117 -0.77 -20.03 -15.28
C LEU A 117 -0.83 -20.35 -13.79
N SER A 118 -1.98 -20.80 -13.29
CA SER A 118 -2.13 -21.17 -11.87
C SER A 118 -1.18 -22.30 -11.50
N GLY A 119 -0.39 -22.10 -10.44
CA GLY A 119 0.61 -23.08 -9.99
C GLY A 119 1.80 -23.25 -10.94
N ASN A 120 2.05 -22.28 -11.83
CA ASN A 120 3.23 -22.33 -12.71
C ASN A 120 4.50 -22.59 -11.91
N PRO A 121 5.28 -23.67 -12.21
CA PRO A 121 6.41 -24.09 -11.36
C PRO A 121 7.51 -23.04 -11.24
N VAL A 122 7.73 -22.20 -12.26
CA VAL A 122 8.73 -21.12 -12.21
C VAL A 122 8.29 -20.03 -11.23
N ALA A 123 7.03 -19.60 -11.32
CA ALA A 123 6.45 -18.62 -10.40
C ALA A 123 6.42 -19.15 -8.96
N MET A 124 6.09 -20.43 -8.76
CA MET A 124 6.11 -21.07 -7.44
C MET A 124 7.51 -21.12 -6.86
N ALA A 125 8.50 -21.53 -7.64
CA ALA A 125 9.90 -21.58 -7.20
C ALA A 125 10.44 -20.19 -6.83
N ALA A 126 10.17 -19.17 -7.66
CA ALA A 126 10.57 -17.78 -7.41
C ALA A 126 9.90 -17.22 -6.15
N GLY A 127 8.58 -17.44 -5.99
CA GLY A 127 7.83 -17.03 -4.82
C GLY A 127 8.35 -17.68 -3.54
N ILE A 128 8.57 -18.98 -3.55
CA ILE A 128 9.14 -19.71 -2.40
C ILE A 128 10.53 -19.15 -2.02
N ALA A 129 11.39 -18.91 -3.02
CA ALA A 129 12.71 -18.33 -2.77
C ALA A 129 12.62 -16.92 -2.16
N THR A 130 11.75 -16.08 -2.70
CA THR A 130 11.51 -14.71 -2.20
C THR A 130 11.00 -14.71 -0.77
N LEU A 131 10.00 -15.53 -0.45
CA LEU A 131 9.44 -15.58 0.90
C LEU A 131 10.44 -16.17 1.91
N LYS A 132 11.22 -17.18 1.53
CA LYS A 132 12.31 -17.71 2.38
C LYS A 132 13.35 -16.64 2.66
N GLU A 133 13.74 -15.86 1.66
CA GLU A 133 14.74 -14.81 1.82
C GLU A 133 14.21 -13.65 2.67
N LEU A 134 12.95 -13.21 2.46
CA LEU A 134 12.29 -12.22 3.32
C LEU A 134 12.22 -12.67 4.78
N LYS A 135 11.87 -13.93 5.03
CA LYS A 135 11.85 -14.50 6.38
C LYS A 135 13.22 -14.51 7.03
N LYS A 136 14.26 -14.83 6.25
CA LYS A 136 15.66 -14.89 6.72
C LYS A 136 16.24 -13.51 7.00
N GLN A 137 16.02 -12.55 6.09
CA GLN A 137 16.57 -11.20 6.21
C GLN A 137 15.82 -10.32 7.22
N ASP A 138 14.53 -10.53 7.40
CA ASP A 138 13.63 -9.70 8.21
C ASP A 138 13.88 -8.18 8.01
N PRO A 139 13.66 -7.64 6.79
CA PRO A 139 14.10 -6.29 6.43
C PRO A 139 13.23 -5.17 7.00
N TYR A 140 12.18 -5.49 7.75
CA TYR A 140 11.12 -4.54 8.12
C TYR A 140 11.62 -3.40 9.02
N SER A 141 12.53 -3.69 9.97
CA SER A 141 13.17 -2.66 10.81
C SER A 141 14.06 -1.72 9.98
N LYS A 142 14.70 -2.24 8.93
CA LYS A 142 15.46 -1.43 7.97
C LYS A 142 14.53 -0.51 7.17
N PHE A 143 13.39 -1.02 6.69
CA PHE A 143 12.40 -0.22 5.96
C PHE A 143 11.88 0.92 6.83
N GLU A 144 11.58 0.65 8.09
CA GLU A 144 11.15 1.68 9.04
C GLU A 144 12.23 2.77 9.21
N THR A 145 13.49 2.37 9.39
CA THR A 145 14.61 3.30 9.55
C THR A 145 14.86 4.14 8.29
N VAL A 146 14.84 3.52 7.11
CA VAL A 146 15.06 4.22 5.84
C VAL A 146 13.87 5.11 5.52
N GLY A 147 12.65 4.60 5.70
CA GLY A 147 11.42 5.35 5.46
C GLY A 147 11.35 6.63 6.30
N LYS A 148 11.65 6.54 7.60
CA LYS A 148 11.73 7.73 8.48
C LYS A 148 12.73 8.77 7.98
N LYS A 149 13.90 8.35 7.50
CA LYS A 149 14.91 9.29 6.97
C LYS A 149 14.43 10.00 5.71
N LEU A 150 13.78 9.28 4.80
CA LEU A 150 13.26 9.88 3.56
C LEU A 150 12.08 10.80 3.85
N GLU A 151 11.18 10.40 4.75
CA GLU A 151 10.08 11.23 5.24
C GLU A 151 10.61 12.53 5.85
N GLN A 152 11.57 12.44 6.76
CA GLN A 152 12.19 13.60 7.39
C GLN A 152 12.85 14.51 6.34
N GLY A 153 13.61 13.95 5.38
CA GLY A 153 14.23 14.74 4.32
C GLY A 153 13.23 15.47 3.42
N LEU A 154 12.07 14.86 3.14
CA LEU A 154 10.96 15.51 2.41
C LEU A 154 10.37 16.66 3.23
N LEU A 155 10.12 16.48 4.52
CA LEU A 155 9.55 17.50 5.40
C LEU A 155 10.52 18.66 5.63
N GLU A 156 11.82 18.38 5.82
CA GLU A 156 12.86 19.39 5.93
C GLU A 156 12.98 20.24 4.65
N ALA A 157 12.92 19.60 3.47
CA ALA A 157 12.94 20.30 2.19
C ALA A 157 11.64 21.11 1.97
N SER A 158 10.48 20.57 2.37
CA SER A 158 9.20 21.27 2.35
C SER A 158 9.25 22.57 3.14
N GLU A 159 9.74 22.51 4.39
CA GLU A 159 9.90 23.69 5.25
C GLU A 159 10.92 24.68 4.69
N LYS A 160 12.10 24.18 4.30
CA LYS A 160 13.22 24.99 3.76
C LYS A 160 12.83 25.81 2.54
N TYR A 161 12.03 25.25 1.65
CA TYR A 161 11.66 25.89 0.37
C TYR A 161 10.22 26.39 0.34
N ASN A 162 9.50 26.29 1.45
CA ASN A 162 8.08 26.69 1.57
C ASN A 162 7.18 26.04 0.51
N VAL A 163 7.39 24.75 0.25
CA VAL A 163 6.55 23.92 -0.64
C VAL A 163 5.71 22.97 0.22
N PRO A 164 4.38 23.08 0.23
CA PRO A 164 3.54 22.23 1.08
C PRO A 164 3.62 20.77 0.66
N ILE A 165 4.17 19.90 1.53
CA ILE A 165 4.26 18.46 1.32
C ILE A 165 3.75 17.72 2.56
N GLN A 166 2.80 16.82 2.36
CA GLN A 166 2.39 15.82 3.34
C GLN A 166 3.04 14.49 2.98
N VAL A 167 3.47 13.72 3.95
CA VAL A 167 4.05 12.40 3.71
C VAL A 167 3.26 11.35 4.48
N ASN A 168 2.69 10.39 3.77
CA ASN A 168 2.10 9.21 4.37
C ASN A 168 3.05 8.02 4.19
N ARG A 169 3.24 7.24 5.26
CA ARG A 169 4.15 6.08 5.25
C ARG A 169 3.61 4.92 6.08
N PHE A 170 3.76 3.70 5.56
CA PHE A 170 3.43 2.47 6.27
C PHE A 170 4.41 1.35 5.87
N GLY A 171 5.30 0.96 6.77
CA GLY A 171 6.35 -0.01 6.50
C GLY A 171 7.27 0.43 5.36
N SER A 172 7.35 -0.38 4.30
CA SER A 172 8.15 -0.06 3.10
C SER A 172 7.43 0.84 2.09
N MET A 173 6.16 1.17 2.35
CA MET A 173 5.34 1.99 1.46
C MET A 173 5.35 3.44 1.95
N PHE A 174 5.52 4.40 1.06
CA PHE A 174 5.34 5.81 1.39
C PHE A 174 4.95 6.62 0.15
N ASN A 175 4.40 7.80 0.39
CA ASN A 175 4.00 8.72 -0.67
C ASN A 175 4.09 10.16 -0.19
N PRO A 176 4.82 11.04 -0.90
CA PRO A 176 4.71 12.48 -0.70
C PRO A 176 3.50 13.01 -1.48
N PHE A 177 2.69 13.84 -0.84
CA PHE A 177 1.59 14.56 -1.47
C PHE A 177 1.89 16.06 -1.44
N PHE A 178 1.81 16.72 -2.58
CA PHE A 178 1.92 18.19 -2.66
C PHE A 178 0.58 18.80 -2.23
N SER A 179 0.40 18.93 -0.93
CA SER A 179 -0.85 19.35 -0.28
C SER A 179 -0.58 20.08 1.02
N GLU A 180 -1.36 21.14 1.27
CA GLU A 180 -1.35 21.85 2.56
C GLU A 180 -2.07 21.04 3.66
N GLN A 181 -3.02 20.20 3.28
CA GLN A 181 -3.86 19.46 4.21
C GLN A 181 -3.46 17.98 4.27
N PRO A 182 -3.63 17.32 5.41
CA PRO A 182 -3.41 15.88 5.54
C PRO A 182 -4.26 15.08 4.54
N VAL A 183 -3.65 14.06 3.94
CA VAL A 183 -4.32 13.15 3.00
C VAL A 183 -4.77 11.90 3.74
N LYS A 184 -6.10 11.74 3.88
CA LYS A 184 -6.74 10.67 4.67
C LYS A 184 -7.72 9.82 3.87
N ASP A 185 -8.08 10.25 2.68
CA ASP A 185 -9.01 9.57 1.78
C ASP A 185 -8.75 9.97 0.32
N PHE A 186 -9.49 9.35 -0.60
CA PHE A 186 -9.37 9.66 -2.03
C PHE A 186 -9.69 11.12 -2.36
N SER A 187 -10.68 11.70 -1.69
CA SER A 187 -11.09 13.10 -1.94
C SER A 187 -10.00 14.09 -1.54
N SER A 188 -9.29 13.83 -0.45
CA SER A 188 -8.13 14.63 -0.04
C SER A 188 -6.90 14.36 -0.91
N ALA A 189 -6.68 13.12 -1.36
CA ALA A 189 -5.60 12.81 -2.30
C ALA A 189 -5.76 13.55 -3.64
N LEU A 190 -6.99 13.62 -4.17
CA LEU A 190 -7.29 14.35 -5.41
C LEU A 190 -7.02 15.86 -5.35
N LYS A 191 -6.92 16.45 -4.16
CA LYS A 191 -6.58 17.89 -3.98
C LYS A 191 -5.08 18.16 -4.07
N SER A 192 -4.25 17.13 -4.18
CA SER A 192 -2.81 17.29 -4.33
C SER A 192 -2.47 18.00 -5.64
N ASN A 193 -1.46 18.86 -5.59
CA ASN A 193 -0.97 19.61 -6.76
C ASN A 193 -0.14 18.69 -7.68
N THR A 194 -0.77 18.16 -8.71
CA THR A 194 -0.13 17.25 -9.67
C THR A 194 0.88 17.94 -10.59
N ASP A 195 0.79 19.27 -10.78
CA ASP A 195 1.79 20.02 -11.54
C ASP A 195 3.09 20.16 -10.75
N GLN A 196 3.02 20.44 -9.45
CA GLN A 196 4.20 20.42 -8.57
C GLN A 196 4.82 19.02 -8.52
N PHE A 197 4.00 17.95 -8.43
CA PHE A 197 4.50 16.58 -8.49
C PHE A 197 5.21 16.30 -9.83
N ARG A 198 4.70 16.78 -10.94
CA ARG A 198 5.34 16.61 -12.26
C ARG A 198 6.73 17.24 -12.32
N VAL A 199 6.90 18.45 -11.77
CA VAL A 199 8.21 19.10 -11.69
C VAL A 199 9.16 18.30 -10.80
N PHE A 200 8.68 17.89 -9.63
CA PHE A 200 9.41 17.07 -8.67
C PHE A 200 9.85 15.74 -9.28
N PHE A 201 8.94 15.03 -9.97
CA PHE A 201 9.23 13.77 -10.65
C PHE A 201 10.37 13.90 -11.65
N TRP A 202 10.29 14.86 -12.57
CA TRP A 202 11.31 15.03 -13.61
C TRP A 202 12.66 15.45 -13.05
N GLU A 203 12.67 16.26 -12.01
CA GLU A 203 13.93 16.60 -11.34
C GLU A 203 14.53 15.39 -10.64
N LEU A 204 13.75 14.56 -9.94
CA LEU A 204 14.26 13.31 -9.37
C LEU A 204 14.84 12.36 -10.42
N VAL A 205 14.17 12.23 -11.56
CA VAL A 205 14.68 11.42 -12.69
C VAL A 205 16.00 11.98 -13.19
N SER A 206 16.14 13.29 -13.33
CA SER A 206 17.40 13.93 -13.76
C SER A 206 18.55 13.70 -12.78
N GLN A 207 18.24 13.54 -11.49
CA GLN A 207 19.19 13.21 -10.43
C GLN A 207 19.45 11.69 -10.31
N GLY A 208 18.86 10.87 -11.19
CA GLY A 208 19.01 9.41 -11.20
C GLY A 208 18.18 8.67 -10.14
N LEU A 209 17.14 9.30 -9.60
CA LEU A 209 16.17 8.69 -8.70
C LEU A 209 14.85 8.46 -9.45
N PHE A 210 14.60 7.21 -9.82
CA PHE A 210 13.37 6.83 -10.51
C PHE A 210 12.28 6.46 -9.47
N ILE A 211 11.16 7.20 -9.53
CA ILE A 211 9.97 7.00 -8.71
C ILE A 211 8.76 6.70 -9.61
N PRO A 212 7.62 6.26 -9.07
CA PRO A 212 6.40 6.16 -9.87
C PRO A 212 6.02 7.50 -10.52
N PRO A 213 5.56 7.49 -11.80
CA PRO A 213 5.28 8.73 -12.54
C PRO A 213 3.95 9.38 -12.16
N SER A 214 3.18 8.78 -11.27
CA SER A 214 1.89 9.28 -10.79
C SER A 214 1.93 9.68 -9.33
N GLN A 215 1.33 10.83 -9.01
CA GLN A 215 1.11 11.29 -7.62
C GLN A 215 0.35 10.25 -6.78
N PHE A 216 -0.47 9.42 -7.43
CA PHE A 216 -1.35 8.46 -6.76
C PHE A 216 -0.77 7.05 -6.64
N GLU A 217 0.45 6.84 -7.12
CA GLU A 217 1.15 5.58 -6.95
C GLU A 217 2.10 5.60 -5.76
N SER A 218 2.05 4.55 -4.96
CA SER A 218 2.92 4.39 -3.79
C SER A 218 4.36 4.10 -4.17
N TRP A 219 5.29 4.66 -3.44
CA TRP A 219 6.70 4.32 -3.51
C TRP A 219 6.99 3.11 -2.61
N PHE A 220 7.95 2.31 -3.02
CA PHE A 220 8.34 1.11 -2.28
C PHE A 220 9.83 1.07 -2.00
N LEU A 221 10.18 0.84 -0.74
CA LEU A 221 11.56 0.60 -0.34
C LEU A 221 11.95 -0.85 -0.62
N CYS A 222 13.19 -1.08 -0.98
CA CYS A 222 13.76 -2.42 -1.14
C CYS A 222 14.87 -2.69 -0.12
N SER A 223 15.10 -3.97 0.17
CA SER A 223 16.09 -4.40 1.16
C SER A 223 17.55 -4.16 0.71
N SER A 224 17.78 -4.00 -0.59
CA SER A 224 19.13 -3.76 -1.15
C SER A 224 19.61 -2.30 -1.01
N LEU A 225 18.74 -1.34 -0.68
CA LEU A 225 19.16 0.06 -0.52
C LEU A 225 20.31 0.20 0.48
N SER A 226 21.43 0.73 0.00
CA SER A 226 22.61 1.04 0.80
C SER A 226 22.51 2.40 1.47
N LYS A 227 23.34 2.66 2.49
CA LYS A 227 23.43 3.97 3.13
C LYS A 227 23.81 5.09 2.14
N SER A 228 24.65 4.77 1.14
CA SER A 228 25.07 5.74 0.10
C SER A 228 23.93 6.08 -0.83
N GLU A 229 23.08 5.11 -1.21
CA GLU A 229 21.91 5.35 -2.05
C GLU A 229 20.85 6.17 -1.32
N VAL A 230 20.60 5.89 -0.05
CA VAL A 230 19.72 6.73 0.78
C VAL A 230 20.23 8.17 0.86
N LYS A 231 21.55 8.39 1.01
CA LYS A 231 22.15 9.74 1.00
C LYS A 231 21.97 10.44 -0.36
N LYS A 232 22.14 9.72 -1.46
CA LYS A 232 21.89 10.25 -2.82
C LYS A 232 20.41 10.61 -3.00
N ALA A 233 19.51 9.76 -2.54
CA ALA A 233 18.06 10.02 -2.62
C ALA A 233 17.67 11.28 -1.83
N LEU A 234 18.18 11.46 -0.62
CA LEU A 234 17.94 12.67 0.19
C LEU A 234 18.43 13.95 -0.51
N ARG A 235 19.62 13.89 -1.15
CA ARG A 235 20.11 15.02 -1.93
C ARG A 235 19.24 15.31 -3.15
N ALA A 236 18.81 14.28 -3.87
CA ALA A 236 17.92 14.43 -5.03
C ALA A 236 16.57 15.03 -4.62
N ILE A 237 16.02 14.61 -3.47
CA ILE A 237 14.78 15.14 -2.89
C ILE A 237 14.93 16.64 -2.59
N ASP A 238 16.01 17.06 -1.91
CA ASP A 238 16.25 18.47 -1.60
C ASP A 238 16.31 19.34 -2.87
N LEU A 239 17.03 18.87 -3.91
CA LEU A 239 17.10 19.56 -5.20
C LEU A 239 15.74 19.60 -5.91
N ALA A 240 14.99 18.53 -5.88
CA ALA A 240 13.69 18.43 -6.55
C ALA A 240 12.65 19.35 -5.89
N VAL A 241 12.60 19.42 -4.57
CA VAL A 241 11.69 20.34 -3.86
C VAL A 241 12.11 21.80 -4.10
N LYS A 242 13.43 22.10 -4.11
CA LYS A 242 13.94 23.43 -4.52
C LYS A 242 13.45 23.80 -5.91
N LYS A 243 13.53 22.86 -6.87
CA LYS A 243 13.09 23.09 -8.25
C LYS A 243 11.60 23.39 -8.35
N VAL A 244 10.78 22.74 -7.53
CA VAL A 244 9.33 23.04 -7.41
C VAL A 244 9.12 24.47 -6.93
N ALA A 245 9.85 24.91 -5.89
CA ALA A 245 9.75 26.27 -5.36
C ALA A 245 10.14 27.35 -6.39
N GLU A 246 11.13 27.08 -7.25
CA GLU A 246 11.57 27.98 -8.31
C GLU A 246 10.54 28.17 -9.44
N GLN A 247 9.48 27.33 -9.49
CA GLN A 247 8.43 27.36 -10.52
C GLN A 247 7.05 27.76 -9.96
N GLN A 248 6.99 28.16 -8.69
CA GLN A 248 5.80 28.78 -8.08
C GLN A 248 5.75 30.26 -8.40
#